data_64ecc5c7a72f1e00cb7db5a4d6400d23
#
_entry.id   64ecc5c7a72f1e00cb7db5a4d6400d23
#
_cell.length_a   1.000
_cell.length_b   1.000
_cell.length_c   1.000
_cell.angle_alpha   90.00
_cell.angle_beta   90.00
_cell.angle_gamma   90.00
#
_symmetry.space_group_name_H-M   'P 1'
#
loop_
_entity.id
_entity.type
_entity.pdbx_description
1 polymer ?
#
loop_
_entity_poly.entity_id
_entity_poly.type
_entity_poly.pdbx_seq_one_letter_code
_entity_poly.pdbx_strand_id
1 'polypeptide(L)'
;MSIQWFPGHMTQARKKAGETLAMADVVVEVLDARLPQASSNPMIHQLRTFRQRPCLKLLNKADLADPEATKAWLAYFDAQPGVKAVAISCKKASDVARIPGLAQKLAPHRCDAVKPLRLMIMGIPNVGKSTLMNAMVKKRVAAVGDQPAVTKSQQRIDISSRLTLYDTPGMLWPKIDHPIDGLMMAASHSVGVNAYIDDEVATWLAGYLLEHYPALLQARYGFDLQGMDAVAILEGIARKRGCIIKGRGGELDIEKAAGILLNDYRTGTLGRITLETPTLREARARQLAQAAAVDRENPEKTRSTDEDADH
;
A
#
# COMPACT_ATOMS: atom_id res chain seq x y z
N MET A 1 -17.06 4.52 7.29
CA MET A 1 -16.40 3.78 8.42
C MET A 1 -14.93 4.14 8.52
N SER A 2 -14.36 4.28 9.71
CA SER A 2 -12.90 4.41 9.86
C SER A 2 -12.33 3.00 10.03
N ILE A 3 -11.51 2.55 9.10
CA ILE A 3 -10.74 1.32 9.22
C ILE A 3 -9.74 1.57 10.35
N GLN A 4 -9.99 0.99 11.54
CA GLN A 4 -9.15 1.18 12.72
C GLN A 4 -8.29 -0.06 12.96
N TRP A 5 -7.02 0.16 13.26
CA TRP A 5 -6.04 -0.85 13.59
C TRP A 5 -5.63 -0.74 15.06
N PHE A 6 -5.51 -1.86 15.78
CA PHE A 6 -5.33 -1.90 17.25
C PHE A 6 -3.98 -1.37 17.74
N PRO A 7 -3.94 -0.47 18.76
CA PRO A 7 -2.74 0.30 19.16
C PRO A 7 -1.71 -0.43 20.04
N GLY A 8 -2.08 -1.51 20.73
CA GLY A 8 -1.29 -2.04 21.86
C GLY A 8 0.15 -2.51 21.56
N HIS A 9 0.43 -3.01 20.35
CA HIS A 9 1.76 -3.50 19.96
C HIS A 9 2.63 -2.45 19.23
N MET A 10 2.10 -1.29 18.92
CA MET A 10 2.73 -0.32 18.04
C MET A 10 3.77 0.57 18.73
N THR A 11 3.59 0.86 20.03
CA THR A 11 4.57 1.64 20.80
C THR A 11 5.90 0.87 20.92
N GLN A 12 5.84 -0.43 21.16
CA GLN A 12 7.04 -1.27 21.19
C GLN A 12 7.68 -1.41 19.80
N ALA A 13 6.87 -1.59 18.75
CA ALA A 13 7.35 -1.67 17.38
C ALA A 13 8.06 -0.37 16.96
N ARG A 14 7.48 0.80 17.29
CA ARG A 14 8.09 2.11 17.05
C ARG A 14 9.42 2.29 17.78
N LYS A 15 9.51 1.92 19.06
CA LYS A 15 10.74 1.97 19.85
C LYS A 15 11.82 1.09 19.23
N LYS A 16 11.52 -0.17 18.94
CA LYS A 16 12.42 -1.11 18.27
C LYS A 16 12.89 -0.63 16.90
N ALA A 17 11.97 -0.09 16.10
CA ALA A 17 12.29 0.50 14.80
C ALA A 17 13.28 1.66 14.96
N GLY A 18 13.08 2.54 15.94
CA GLY A 18 13.99 3.64 16.25
C GLY A 18 15.40 3.16 16.69
N GLU A 19 15.49 2.10 17.48
CA GLU A 19 16.75 1.48 17.92
C GLU A 19 17.51 0.88 16.73
N THR A 20 16.84 0.14 15.86
CA THR A 20 17.45 -0.47 14.67
C THR A 20 17.84 0.59 13.65
N LEU A 21 17.03 1.63 13.49
CA LEU A 21 17.33 2.74 12.59
C LEU A 21 18.64 3.46 13.00
N ALA A 22 18.97 3.47 14.29
CA ALA A 22 20.24 4.01 14.75
C ALA A 22 21.45 3.23 14.19
N MET A 23 21.28 1.94 13.96
CA MET A 23 22.33 1.05 13.43
C MET A 23 22.34 1.00 11.89
N ALA A 24 21.25 1.37 11.23
CA ALA A 24 21.14 1.33 9.78
C ALA A 24 21.84 2.52 9.11
N ASP A 25 22.36 2.31 7.91
CA ASP A 25 22.97 3.36 7.08
C ASP A 25 21.96 3.88 6.05
N VAL A 26 21.09 3.01 5.53
CA VAL A 26 20.02 3.34 4.56
C VAL A 26 18.74 2.64 4.97
N VAL A 27 17.62 3.39 4.92
CA VAL A 27 16.28 2.83 5.02
C VAL A 27 15.83 2.37 3.63
N VAL A 28 15.40 1.13 3.52
CA VAL A 28 14.73 0.60 2.33
C VAL A 28 13.25 0.50 2.64
N GLU A 29 12.47 1.46 2.16
CA GLU A 29 11.01 1.46 2.32
C GLU A 29 10.37 0.76 1.12
N VAL A 30 9.72 -0.37 1.39
CA VAL A 30 9.01 -1.15 0.35
C VAL A 30 7.55 -0.69 0.31
N LEU A 31 7.14 -0.18 -0.84
CA LEU A 31 5.81 0.32 -1.15
C LEU A 31 5.12 -0.60 -2.17
N ASP A 32 3.80 -0.58 -2.22
CA ASP A 32 3.05 -1.18 -3.33
C ASP A 32 2.92 -0.13 -4.46
N ALA A 33 3.43 -0.42 -5.65
CA ALA A 33 3.39 0.50 -6.79
C ALA A 33 1.97 0.86 -7.25
N ARG A 34 0.96 0.11 -6.81
CA ARG A 34 -0.45 0.39 -7.12
C ARG A 34 -1.07 1.45 -6.19
N LEU A 35 -0.45 1.72 -5.03
CA LEU A 35 -0.86 2.71 -4.03
C LEU A 35 0.38 3.27 -3.29
N PRO A 36 1.26 4.00 -3.98
CA PRO A 36 2.58 4.34 -3.43
C PRO A 36 2.52 5.25 -2.21
N GLN A 37 1.63 6.26 -2.19
CA GLN A 37 1.48 7.16 -1.04
C GLN A 37 0.69 6.49 0.09
N ALA A 38 -0.42 5.81 -0.22
CA ALA A 38 -1.22 5.10 0.78
C ALA A 38 -0.43 3.96 1.44
N SER A 39 0.57 3.38 0.78
CA SER A 39 1.47 2.39 1.37
C SER A 39 2.72 2.98 2.03
N SER A 40 2.97 4.27 1.91
CA SER A 40 4.09 4.96 2.56
C SER A 40 3.74 5.30 4.02
N ASN A 41 4.54 4.81 4.95
CA ASN A 41 4.27 4.98 6.38
C ASN A 41 4.83 6.32 6.90
N PRO A 42 3.98 7.26 7.37
CA PRO A 42 4.42 8.54 7.89
C PRO A 42 5.41 8.43 9.06
N MET A 43 5.26 7.39 9.88
CA MET A 43 6.16 7.15 11.00
C MET A 43 7.58 6.80 10.52
N ILE A 44 7.72 6.04 9.43
CA ILE A 44 9.03 5.74 8.82
C ILE A 44 9.67 7.05 8.36
N HIS A 45 8.90 7.91 7.70
CA HIS A 45 9.38 9.22 7.27
C HIS A 45 9.89 10.05 8.45
N GLN A 46 9.13 10.18 9.52
CA GLN A 46 9.52 10.92 10.73
C GLN A 46 10.79 10.36 11.37
N LEU A 47 10.85 9.03 11.57
CA LEU A 47 11.99 8.37 12.21
C LEU A 47 13.28 8.54 11.39
N ARG A 48 13.23 8.35 10.05
CA ARG A 48 14.40 8.49 9.20
C ARG A 48 14.91 9.93 9.12
N THR A 49 13.98 10.91 9.03
CA THR A 49 14.32 12.33 8.96
C THR A 49 14.98 12.78 10.26
N PHE A 50 14.42 12.41 11.41
CA PHE A 50 15.02 12.68 12.72
C PHE A 50 16.44 12.12 12.83
N ARG A 51 16.71 10.93 12.26
CA ARG A 51 18.02 10.29 12.27
C ARG A 51 18.89 10.67 11.05
N GLN A 52 18.43 11.54 10.17
CA GLN A 52 19.12 11.96 8.94
C GLN A 52 19.54 10.76 8.07
N ARG A 53 18.71 9.70 8.02
CA ARG A 53 18.99 8.51 7.21
C ARG A 53 18.42 8.66 5.81
N PRO A 54 19.22 8.43 4.76
CA PRO A 54 18.73 8.38 3.40
C PRO A 54 17.76 7.21 3.24
N CYS A 55 16.84 7.35 2.28
CA CYS A 55 15.80 6.38 2.00
C CYS A 55 15.85 5.92 0.55
N LEU A 56 15.86 4.62 0.35
CA LEU A 56 15.58 3.99 -0.93
C LEU A 56 14.12 3.51 -0.92
N LYS A 57 13.24 4.20 -1.65
CA LYS A 57 11.84 3.78 -1.81
C LYS A 57 11.74 2.78 -2.97
N LEU A 58 11.28 1.58 -2.70
CA LEU A 58 11.06 0.53 -3.68
C LEU A 58 9.57 0.42 -3.97
N LEU A 59 9.13 0.89 -5.13
CA LEU A 59 7.77 0.70 -5.63
C LEU A 59 7.67 -0.72 -6.19
N ASN A 60 7.36 -1.67 -5.29
CA ASN A 60 7.25 -3.09 -5.63
C ASN A 60 5.92 -3.41 -6.31
N LYS A 61 5.82 -4.55 -6.95
CA LYS A 61 4.70 -4.98 -7.80
C LYS A 61 4.47 -4.04 -8.99
N ALA A 62 5.53 -3.43 -9.51
CA ALA A 62 5.46 -2.55 -10.67
C ALA A 62 4.97 -3.28 -11.94
N ASP A 63 5.05 -4.61 -11.96
CA ASP A 63 4.43 -5.48 -12.96
C ASP A 63 2.89 -5.42 -12.97
N LEU A 64 2.27 -5.01 -11.86
CA LEU A 64 0.81 -4.89 -11.67
C LEU A 64 0.31 -3.44 -11.72
N ALA A 65 1.22 -2.46 -11.71
CA ALA A 65 0.89 -1.03 -11.62
C ALA A 65 0.88 -0.35 -12.99
N ASP A 66 0.10 0.72 -13.10
CA ASP A 66 0.09 1.61 -14.26
C ASP A 66 1.48 2.22 -14.49
N PRO A 67 2.06 2.12 -15.70
CA PRO A 67 3.39 2.63 -16.00
C PRO A 67 3.52 4.14 -15.86
N GLU A 68 2.53 4.90 -16.34
CA GLU A 68 2.58 6.36 -16.32
C GLU A 68 2.40 6.89 -14.88
N ALA A 69 1.47 6.33 -14.11
CA ALA A 69 1.34 6.63 -12.70
C ALA A 69 2.62 6.26 -11.93
N THR A 70 3.23 5.11 -12.23
CA THR A 70 4.50 4.69 -11.62
C THR A 70 5.62 5.70 -11.92
N LYS A 71 5.74 6.17 -13.16
CA LYS A 71 6.72 7.19 -13.56
C LYS A 71 6.51 8.52 -12.82
N ALA A 72 5.27 8.96 -12.70
CA ALA A 72 4.93 10.18 -11.95
C ALA A 72 5.31 10.05 -10.47
N TRP A 73 5.05 8.91 -9.84
CA TRP A 73 5.43 8.65 -8.46
C TRP A 73 6.95 8.58 -8.24
N LEU A 74 7.71 8.00 -9.18
CA LEU A 74 9.17 8.01 -9.12
C LEU A 74 9.71 9.45 -9.11
N ALA A 75 9.22 10.31 -9.99
CA ALA A 75 9.60 11.72 -10.04
C ALA A 75 9.23 12.46 -8.75
N TYR A 76 8.03 12.22 -8.22
CA TYR A 76 7.55 12.82 -6.97
C TYR A 76 8.42 12.45 -5.76
N PHE A 77 8.79 11.18 -5.63
CA PHE A 77 9.63 10.75 -4.50
C PHE A 77 11.10 11.15 -4.68
N ASP A 78 11.62 11.12 -5.90
CA ASP A 78 13.00 11.54 -6.19
C ASP A 78 13.25 13.03 -5.93
N ALA A 79 12.19 13.86 -5.97
CA ALA A 79 12.26 15.28 -5.61
C ALA A 79 12.40 15.50 -4.09
N GLN A 80 12.19 14.48 -3.25
CA GLN A 80 12.27 14.62 -1.80
C GLN A 80 13.73 14.52 -1.31
N PRO A 81 14.16 15.37 -0.35
CA PRO A 81 15.53 15.34 0.17
C PRO A 81 15.93 13.98 0.74
N GLY A 82 17.08 13.47 0.32
CA GLY A 82 17.62 12.20 0.82
C GLY A 82 16.81 10.96 0.43
N VAL A 83 15.98 11.05 -0.59
CA VAL A 83 15.18 9.93 -1.12
C VAL A 83 15.64 9.57 -2.52
N LYS A 84 15.73 8.27 -2.79
CA LYS A 84 15.79 7.70 -4.14
C LYS A 84 14.65 6.71 -4.31
N ALA A 85 13.91 6.81 -5.39
CA ALA A 85 12.82 5.91 -5.71
C ALA A 85 13.15 5.03 -6.93
N VAL A 86 12.72 3.77 -6.89
CA VAL A 86 12.91 2.81 -7.98
C VAL A 86 11.71 1.88 -8.06
N ALA A 87 11.18 1.68 -9.26
CA ALA A 87 10.16 0.67 -9.52
C ALA A 87 10.82 -0.71 -9.70
N ILE A 88 10.26 -1.70 -9.03
CA ILE A 88 10.75 -3.10 -9.06
C ILE A 88 9.59 -4.09 -9.08
N SER A 89 9.91 -5.31 -9.51
CA SER A 89 9.13 -6.50 -9.18
C SER A 89 10.03 -7.49 -8.44
N CYS A 90 9.69 -7.83 -7.20
CA CYS A 90 10.43 -8.85 -6.45
C CYS A 90 10.42 -10.23 -7.12
N LYS A 91 9.57 -10.44 -8.14
CA LYS A 91 9.56 -11.64 -8.99
C LYS A 91 10.69 -11.64 -10.02
N LYS A 92 11.31 -10.48 -10.32
CA LYS A 92 12.40 -10.31 -11.27
C LYS A 92 13.74 -10.26 -10.54
N ALA A 93 14.56 -11.28 -10.70
CA ALA A 93 15.87 -11.37 -10.04
C ALA A 93 16.79 -10.19 -10.42
N SER A 94 16.72 -9.68 -11.67
CA SER A 94 17.47 -8.52 -12.13
C SER A 94 17.14 -7.24 -11.36
N ASP A 95 15.87 -7.03 -10.99
CA ASP A 95 15.44 -5.86 -10.23
C ASP A 95 16.00 -5.93 -8.80
N VAL A 96 15.92 -7.10 -8.17
CA VAL A 96 16.42 -7.33 -6.81
C VAL A 96 17.95 -7.19 -6.75
N ALA A 97 18.69 -7.71 -7.74
CA ALA A 97 20.15 -7.65 -7.80
C ALA A 97 20.71 -6.22 -7.83
N ARG A 98 19.94 -5.22 -8.31
CA ARG A 98 20.35 -3.81 -8.37
C ARG A 98 20.27 -3.09 -7.02
N ILE A 99 19.47 -3.59 -6.07
CA ILE A 99 19.13 -2.89 -4.82
C ILE A 99 20.37 -2.58 -3.97
N PRO A 100 21.32 -3.51 -3.72
CA PRO A 100 22.51 -3.20 -2.95
C PRO A 100 23.34 -2.05 -3.55
N GLY A 101 23.52 -2.04 -4.87
CA GLY A 101 24.27 -0.98 -5.55
C GLY A 101 23.57 0.37 -5.50
N LEU A 102 22.22 0.39 -5.56
CA LEU A 102 21.44 1.62 -5.41
C LEU A 102 21.52 2.17 -3.98
N ALA A 103 21.41 1.30 -2.99
CA ALA A 103 21.53 1.68 -1.59
C ALA A 103 22.95 2.18 -1.24
N GLN A 104 23.97 1.56 -1.82
CA GLN A 104 25.37 1.99 -1.63
C GLN A 104 25.63 3.41 -2.13
N LYS A 105 24.98 3.84 -3.21
CA LYS A 105 25.08 5.22 -3.70
C LYS A 105 24.55 6.25 -2.70
N LEU A 106 23.63 5.85 -1.82
CA LEU A 106 23.08 6.68 -0.75
C LEU A 106 23.97 6.70 0.52
N ALA A 107 24.86 5.71 0.67
CA ALA A 107 25.83 5.62 1.76
C ALA A 107 27.22 5.20 1.23
N PRO A 108 27.89 6.05 0.44
CA PRO A 108 29.12 5.69 -0.28
C PRO A 108 30.30 5.36 0.65
N HIS A 109 30.25 5.82 1.91
CA HIS A 109 31.25 5.54 2.93
C HIS A 109 31.13 4.12 3.54
N ARG A 110 30.16 3.30 3.10
CA ARG A 110 29.89 1.94 3.54
C ARG A 110 30.09 0.98 2.37
N CYS A 111 31.33 0.57 2.09
CA CYS A 111 31.61 -0.18 0.86
C CYS A 111 32.52 -1.41 1.03
N ASP A 112 33.00 -1.70 2.23
CA ASP A 112 33.97 -2.77 2.48
C ASP A 112 33.55 -3.70 3.64
N ALA A 113 34.37 -4.70 3.93
CA ALA A 113 34.13 -5.66 5.00
C ALA A 113 34.34 -5.06 6.41
N VAL A 114 35.07 -3.96 6.55
CA VAL A 114 35.30 -3.27 7.83
C VAL A 114 34.09 -2.38 8.15
N LYS A 115 33.51 -1.76 7.11
CA LYS A 115 32.33 -0.91 7.21
C LYS A 115 31.24 -1.41 6.26
N PRO A 116 30.60 -2.55 6.58
CA PRO A 116 29.53 -3.11 5.74
C PRO A 116 28.33 -2.18 5.65
N LEU A 117 27.67 -2.17 4.50
CA LEU A 117 26.41 -1.46 4.29
C LEU A 117 25.31 -2.12 5.11
N ARG A 118 24.60 -1.35 5.92
CA ARG A 118 23.53 -1.84 6.78
C ARG A 118 22.20 -1.26 6.31
N LEU A 119 21.33 -2.13 5.78
CA LEU A 119 20.02 -1.77 5.26
C LEU A 119 18.95 -2.16 6.26
N MET A 120 18.03 -1.25 6.54
CA MET A 120 16.81 -1.53 7.29
C MET A 120 15.64 -1.58 6.34
N ILE A 121 15.01 -2.78 6.21
CA ILE A 121 13.85 -2.97 5.36
C ILE A 121 12.58 -2.69 6.16
N MET A 122 11.77 -1.75 5.67
CA MET A 122 10.54 -1.29 6.29
C MET A 122 9.39 -1.24 5.28
N GLY A 123 8.17 -1.17 5.77
CA GLY A 123 6.95 -1.02 4.96
C GLY A 123 5.75 -1.64 5.65
N ILE A 124 4.55 -1.37 5.13
CA ILE A 124 3.30 -1.94 5.62
C ILE A 124 3.20 -3.45 5.32
N PRO A 125 2.23 -4.16 5.88
CA PRO A 125 2.00 -5.58 5.53
C PRO A 125 1.75 -5.76 4.03
N ASN A 126 2.08 -6.93 3.51
CA ASN A 126 1.80 -7.43 2.15
C ASN A 126 2.35 -6.61 0.96
N VAL A 127 3.22 -5.63 1.19
CA VAL A 127 3.94 -4.91 0.11
C VAL A 127 5.08 -5.73 -0.51
N GLY A 128 5.45 -6.88 0.09
CA GLY A 128 6.44 -7.80 -0.44
C GLY A 128 7.81 -7.76 0.25
N LYS A 129 7.92 -7.25 1.49
CA LYS A 129 9.17 -7.23 2.27
C LYS A 129 9.83 -8.60 2.40
N SER A 130 9.09 -9.59 2.88
CA SER A 130 9.60 -10.96 3.05
C SER A 130 10.01 -11.59 1.72
N THR A 131 9.27 -11.32 0.65
CA THR A 131 9.62 -11.78 -0.71
C THR A 131 10.93 -11.15 -1.17
N LEU A 132 11.09 -9.84 -0.96
CA LEU A 132 12.32 -9.11 -1.27
C LEU A 132 13.51 -9.69 -0.52
N MET A 133 13.37 -9.90 0.78
CA MET A 133 14.43 -10.43 1.62
C MET A 133 14.86 -11.82 1.18
N ASN A 134 13.91 -12.73 0.95
CA ASN A 134 14.19 -14.07 0.48
C ASN A 134 14.92 -14.05 -0.87
N ALA A 135 14.53 -13.15 -1.77
CA ALA A 135 15.19 -12.97 -3.06
C ALA A 135 16.62 -12.40 -2.92
N MET A 136 16.84 -11.45 -1.99
CA MET A 136 18.18 -10.89 -1.74
C MET A 136 19.14 -11.91 -1.12
N VAL A 137 18.65 -12.75 -0.21
CA VAL A 137 19.47 -13.78 0.49
C VAL A 137 19.61 -15.05 -0.34
N LYS A 138 18.81 -15.20 -1.41
CA LYS A 138 18.71 -16.43 -2.23
C LYS A 138 18.37 -17.69 -1.40
N LYS A 139 17.70 -17.50 -0.26
CA LYS A 139 17.25 -18.56 0.65
C LYS A 139 15.93 -18.11 1.31
N ARG A 140 15.15 -19.08 1.77
CA ARG A 140 13.94 -18.79 2.54
C ARG A 140 14.32 -18.49 3.99
N VAL A 141 14.55 -17.21 4.31
CA VAL A 141 14.89 -16.72 5.65
C VAL A 141 13.73 -16.02 6.34
N ALA A 142 12.73 -15.58 5.57
CA ALA A 142 11.52 -14.96 6.07
C ALA A 142 10.29 -15.73 5.61
N ALA A 143 9.28 -15.84 6.49
CA ALA A 143 8.00 -16.41 6.13
C ALA A 143 7.26 -15.49 5.16
N VAL A 144 6.71 -16.06 4.10
CA VAL A 144 5.88 -15.37 3.11
C VAL A 144 4.46 -15.93 3.23
N GLY A 145 3.48 -15.06 3.34
CA GLY A 145 2.07 -15.44 3.41
C GLY A 145 1.17 -14.26 3.08
N ASP A 146 -0.07 -14.57 2.71
CA ASP A 146 -1.06 -13.55 2.33
C ASP A 146 -1.75 -12.91 3.56
N GLN A 147 -1.45 -13.40 4.76
CA GLN A 147 -1.97 -12.79 5.99
C GLN A 147 -1.08 -11.63 6.47
N PRO A 148 -1.65 -10.51 6.93
CA PRO A 148 -0.90 -9.44 7.56
C PRO A 148 -0.13 -9.91 8.80
N ALA A 149 1.06 -9.33 9.03
CA ALA A 149 1.91 -9.58 10.21
C ALA A 149 2.56 -10.97 10.30
N VAL A 150 2.99 -11.57 9.18
CA VAL A 150 3.70 -12.86 9.15
C VAL A 150 5.06 -12.78 9.88
N THR A 151 5.78 -11.65 9.79
CA THR A 151 7.04 -11.42 10.51
C THR A 151 6.73 -10.88 11.92
N LYS A 152 6.98 -11.69 12.95
CA LYS A 152 6.67 -11.36 14.36
C LYS A 152 7.81 -10.69 15.11
N SER A 153 9.05 -10.81 14.65
CA SER A 153 10.23 -10.27 15.32
C SER A 153 11.22 -9.68 14.31
N GLN A 154 12.00 -8.73 14.80
CA GLN A 154 13.09 -8.13 14.07
C GLN A 154 14.23 -9.13 13.88
N GLN A 155 14.79 -9.23 12.68
CA GLN A 155 15.87 -10.14 12.36
C GLN A 155 17.05 -9.39 11.75
N ARG A 156 18.27 -9.76 12.15
CA ARG A 156 19.52 -9.38 11.48
C ARG A 156 19.94 -10.51 10.57
N ILE A 157 20.25 -10.21 9.32
CA ILE A 157 20.65 -11.18 8.31
C ILE A 157 21.90 -10.65 7.61
N ASP A 158 23.03 -11.31 7.80
CA ASP A 158 24.26 -10.99 7.10
C ASP A 158 24.25 -11.70 5.72
N ILE A 159 24.05 -10.93 4.65
CA ILE A 159 24.05 -11.44 3.27
C ILE A 159 25.46 -11.73 2.79
N SER A 160 26.41 -10.86 3.14
CA SER A 160 27.82 -10.98 2.83
C SER A 160 28.65 -10.21 3.84
N SER A 161 29.99 -10.31 3.75
CA SER A 161 30.90 -9.49 4.55
C SER A 161 30.71 -7.97 4.34
N ARG A 162 30.01 -7.55 3.26
CA ARG A 162 29.80 -6.15 2.90
C ARG A 162 28.35 -5.67 3.03
N LEU A 163 27.41 -6.56 3.37
CA LEU A 163 25.99 -6.23 3.39
C LEU A 163 25.23 -6.96 4.51
N THR A 164 24.63 -6.19 5.40
CA THR A 164 23.75 -6.66 6.46
C THR A 164 22.34 -6.09 6.25
N LEU A 165 21.32 -6.94 6.39
CA LEU A 165 19.92 -6.53 6.42
C LEU A 165 19.37 -6.59 7.84
N TYR A 166 18.52 -5.62 8.16
CA TYR A 166 17.63 -5.65 9.32
C TYR A 166 16.19 -5.72 8.82
N ASP A 167 15.51 -6.83 9.11
CA ASP A 167 14.08 -6.96 8.84
C ASP A 167 13.26 -6.38 9.96
N THR A 168 12.16 -5.75 9.62
CA THR A 168 11.18 -5.28 10.59
C THR A 168 9.82 -5.88 10.30
N PRO A 169 9.02 -6.19 11.34
CA PRO A 169 7.60 -6.52 11.14
C PRO A 169 6.91 -5.47 10.28
N GLY A 170 5.93 -5.88 9.49
CA GLY A 170 5.07 -4.94 8.79
C GLY A 170 4.40 -4.00 9.78
N MET A 171 4.67 -2.70 9.66
CA MET A 171 4.13 -1.71 10.59
C MET A 171 3.13 -0.83 9.88
N LEU A 172 1.89 -0.84 10.38
CA LEU A 172 0.90 0.19 10.09
C LEU A 172 1.00 1.28 11.17
N TRP A 173 0.55 2.48 10.86
CA TRP A 173 0.42 3.56 11.84
C TRP A 173 -0.96 3.51 12.53
N PRO A 174 -1.10 4.09 13.75
CA PRO A 174 -2.27 3.92 14.59
C PRO A 174 -3.58 4.40 13.99
N LYS A 175 -3.52 5.41 13.12
CA LYS A 175 -4.69 6.03 12.51
C LYS A 175 -4.43 6.29 11.03
N ILE A 176 -5.29 5.76 10.19
CA ILE A 176 -5.31 6.11 8.76
C ILE A 176 -6.06 7.43 8.66
N ASP A 177 -5.34 8.50 8.28
CA ASP A 177 -5.87 9.87 8.28
C ASP A 177 -6.98 10.06 7.23
N HIS A 178 -6.92 9.31 6.12
CA HIS A 178 -7.89 9.42 5.04
C HIS A 178 -8.62 8.09 4.83
N PRO A 179 -9.96 8.06 4.91
CA PRO A 179 -10.76 6.84 4.71
C PRO A 179 -10.45 6.13 3.38
N ILE A 180 -10.17 6.89 2.32
CA ILE A 180 -9.84 6.33 1.00
C ILE A 180 -8.52 5.55 1.02
N ASP A 181 -7.53 5.94 1.84
CA ASP A 181 -6.30 5.17 1.99
C ASP A 181 -6.57 3.80 2.60
N GLY A 182 -7.51 3.74 3.55
CA GLY A 182 -8.00 2.48 4.10
C GLY A 182 -8.61 1.57 3.02
N LEU A 183 -9.46 2.13 2.15
CA LEU A 183 -10.06 1.38 1.05
C LEU A 183 -9.01 0.90 0.04
N MET A 184 -8.02 1.73 -0.31
CA MET A 184 -6.90 1.31 -1.18
C MET A 184 -6.10 0.19 -0.56
N MET A 185 -5.76 0.29 0.73
CA MET A 185 -5.02 -0.74 1.46
C MET A 185 -5.83 -2.03 1.60
N ALA A 186 -7.14 -1.95 1.82
CA ALA A 186 -8.03 -3.10 1.86
C ALA A 186 -8.13 -3.78 0.47
N ALA A 187 -8.34 -3.00 -0.60
CA ALA A 187 -8.35 -3.51 -1.96
C ALA A 187 -7.07 -4.26 -2.31
N SER A 188 -5.89 -3.76 -1.89
CA SER A 188 -4.59 -4.39 -2.12
C SER A 188 -4.21 -5.48 -1.11
N HIS A 189 -5.09 -5.80 -0.15
CA HIS A 189 -4.87 -6.76 0.93
C HIS A 189 -3.72 -6.38 1.88
N SER A 190 -3.47 -5.08 2.08
CA SER A 190 -2.44 -4.57 3.00
C SER A 190 -2.91 -4.44 4.45
N VAL A 191 -4.21 -4.56 4.69
CA VAL A 191 -4.85 -4.65 6.03
C VAL A 191 -5.54 -5.99 6.20
N GLY A 192 -5.75 -6.41 7.45
CA GLY A 192 -6.38 -7.71 7.75
C GLY A 192 -7.83 -7.76 7.29
N VAL A 193 -8.29 -8.93 6.86
CA VAL A 193 -9.66 -9.17 6.36
C VAL A 193 -10.75 -8.82 7.36
N ASN A 194 -10.47 -8.84 8.65
CA ASN A 194 -11.41 -8.47 9.70
C ASN A 194 -11.53 -6.95 9.91
N ALA A 195 -10.76 -6.14 9.16
CA ALA A 195 -10.75 -4.69 9.30
C ALA A 195 -11.69 -3.96 8.33
N TYR A 196 -12.31 -4.68 7.39
CA TYR A 196 -13.16 -4.10 6.35
C TYR A 196 -14.21 -5.11 5.85
N ILE A 197 -15.21 -4.59 5.13
CA ILE A 197 -16.26 -5.38 4.46
C ILE A 197 -15.92 -5.43 2.98
N ASP A 198 -15.81 -6.63 2.40
CA ASP A 198 -15.41 -6.83 1.01
C ASP A 198 -16.33 -6.09 0.03
N ASP A 199 -17.64 -6.06 0.27
CA ASP A 199 -18.62 -5.40 -0.59
C ASP A 199 -18.41 -3.88 -0.67
N GLU A 200 -18.11 -3.23 0.46
CA GLU A 200 -17.82 -1.78 0.49
C GLU A 200 -16.55 -1.45 -0.30
N VAL A 201 -15.49 -2.25 -0.09
CA VAL A 201 -14.21 -2.08 -0.77
C VAL A 201 -14.35 -2.35 -2.27
N ALA A 202 -15.09 -3.38 -2.65
CA ALA A 202 -15.32 -3.74 -4.05
C ALA A 202 -16.20 -2.69 -4.75
N THR A 203 -17.24 -2.17 -4.08
CA THR A 203 -18.07 -1.10 -4.61
C THR A 203 -17.24 0.17 -4.86
N TRP A 204 -16.41 0.56 -3.90
CA TRP A 204 -15.49 1.68 -4.11
C TRP A 204 -14.54 1.42 -5.27
N LEU A 205 -13.95 0.23 -5.34
CA LEU A 205 -13.02 -0.15 -6.41
C LEU A 205 -13.72 -0.14 -7.77
N ALA A 206 -14.94 -0.66 -7.87
CA ALA A 206 -15.74 -0.66 -9.10
C ALA A 206 -15.98 0.77 -9.61
N GLY A 207 -16.37 1.70 -8.72
CA GLY A 207 -16.52 3.11 -9.07
C GLY A 207 -15.20 3.74 -9.53
N TYR A 208 -14.11 3.49 -8.83
CA TYR A 208 -12.79 3.98 -9.22
C TYR A 208 -12.35 3.46 -10.60
N LEU A 209 -12.57 2.18 -10.86
CA LEU A 209 -12.22 1.56 -12.14
C LEU A 209 -13.09 2.06 -13.28
N LEU A 210 -14.38 2.30 -13.02
CA LEU A 210 -15.31 2.87 -14.01
C LEU A 210 -14.86 4.27 -14.45
N GLU A 211 -14.38 5.08 -13.51
CA GLU A 211 -13.92 6.45 -13.78
C GLU A 211 -12.55 6.49 -14.47
N HIS A 212 -11.59 5.67 -14.01
CA HIS A 212 -10.18 5.81 -14.41
C HIS A 212 -9.69 4.72 -15.37
N TYR A 213 -10.32 3.53 -15.37
CA TYR A 213 -9.89 2.37 -16.16
C TYR A 213 -11.06 1.63 -16.84
N PRO A 214 -12.03 2.34 -17.46
CA PRO A 214 -13.23 1.70 -18.03
C PRO A 214 -12.89 0.65 -19.09
N ALA A 215 -11.87 0.89 -19.91
CA ALA A 215 -11.45 -0.06 -20.94
C ALA A 215 -10.97 -1.40 -20.35
N LEU A 216 -10.35 -1.42 -19.16
CA LEU A 216 -9.93 -2.65 -18.49
C LEU A 216 -11.12 -3.43 -17.95
N LEU A 217 -12.14 -2.75 -17.39
CA LEU A 217 -13.39 -3.38 -16.98
C LEU A 217 -14.10 -4.03 -18.17
N GLN A 218 -14.24 -3.28 -19.27
CA GLN A 218 -14.88 -3.77 -20.48
C GLN A 218 -14.12 -4.96 -21.08
N ALA A 219 -12.80 -4.89 -21.18
CA ALA A 219 -11.98 -5.97 -21.69
C ALA A 219 -12.07 -7.25 -20.83
N ARG A 220 -12.17 -7.08 -19.50
CA ARG A 220 -12.20 -8.23 -18.56
C ARG A 220 -13.57 -8.89 -18.50
N TYR A 221 -14.64 -8.09 -18.42
CA TYR A 221 -15.99 -8.61 -18.17
C TYR A 221 -16.91 -8.59 -19.40
N GLY A 222 -16.59 -7.81 -20.43
CA GLY A 222 -17.26 -7.85 -21.73
C GLY A 222 -18.73 -7.39 -21.68
N PHE A 223 -19.07 -6.41 -20.84
CA PHE A 223 -20.38 -5.76 -20.83
C PHE A 223 -20.23 -4.27 -21.14
N ASP A 224 -21.30 -3.67 -21.66
CA ASP A 224 -21.37 -2.23 -21.90
C ASP A 224 -21.42 -1.48 -20.57
N LEU A 225 -20.61 -0.43 -20.44
CA LEU A 225 -20.47 0.38 -19.24
C LEU A 225 -21.40 1.61 -19.26
N GLN A 226 -22.11 1.85 -20.37
CA GLN A 226 -22.94 3.04 -20.52
C GLN A 226 -24.07 3.06 -19.45
N GLY A 227 -24.12 4.13 -18.67
CA GLY A 227 -25.13 4.32 -17.62
C GLY A 227 -24.97 3.40 -16.40
N MET A 228 -23.86 2.65 -16.29
CA MET A 228 -23.56 1.83 -15.11
C MET A 228 -22.96 2.67 -14.00
N ASP A 229 -23.32 2.34 -12.77
CA ASP A 229 -22.64 2.77 -11.55
C ASP A 229 -21.85 1.61 -10.93
N ALA A 230 -21.23 1.86 -9.77
CA ALA A 230 -20.42 0.87 -9.07
C ALA A 230 -21.20 -0.40 -8.69
N VAL A 231 -22.48 -0.25 -8.32
CA VAL A 231 -23.35 -1.37 -7.93
C VAL A 231 -23.70 -2.19 -9.16
N ALA A 232 -24.09 -1.53 -10.26
CA ALA A 232 -24.40 -2.18 -11.52
C ALA A 232 -23.19 -2.96 -12.09
N ILE A 233 -21.95 -2.48 -11.87
CA ILE A 233 -20.73 -3.22 -12.21
C ILE A 233 -20.66 -4.55 -11.45
N LEU A 234 -20.88 -4.54 -10.12
CA LEU A 234 -20.85 -5.77 -9.31
C LEU A 234 -21.96 -6.74 -9.71
N GLU A 235 -23.18 -6.24 -9.96
CA GLU A 235 -24.27 -7.05 -10.51
C GLU A 235 -23.93 -7.64 -11.87
N GLY A 236 -23.32 -6.85 -12.76
CA GLY A 236 -22.85 -7.30 -14.07
C GLY A 236 -21.83 -8.44 -13.96
N ILE A 237 -20.88 -8.32 -13.02
CA ILE A 237 -19.91 -9.37 -12.70
C ILE A 237 -20.63 -10.61 -12.16
N ALA A 238 -21.58 -10.44 -11.23
CA ALA A 238 -22.35 -11.54 -10.67
C ALA A 238 -23.09 -12.33 -11.76
N ARG A 239 -23.81 -11.65 -12.67
CA ARG A 239 -24.50 -12.27 -13.80
C ARG A 239 -23.54 -12.99 -14.73
N LYS A 240 -22.44 -12.32 -15.12
CA LYS A 240 -21.44 -12.87 -16.05
C LYS A 240 -20.72 -14.11 -15.50
N ARG A 241 -20.50 -14.15 -14.18
CA ARG A 241 -19.79 -15.24 -13.50
C ARG A 241 -20.70 -16.30 -12.89
N GLY A 242 -22.03 -16.14 -13.05
CA GLY A 242 -23.01 -17.05 -12.49
C GLY A 242 -22.97 -17.09 -10.96
N CYS A 243 -22.76 -15.92 -10.34
CA CYS A 243 -22.79 -15.79 -8.89
C CYS A 243 -24.25 -15.68 -8.43
N ILE A 244 -24.84 -16.81 -8.04
CA ILE A 244 -26.25 -16.94 -7.62
C ILE A 244 -26.29 -17.62 -6.25
N ILE A 245 -27.14 -17.09 -5.36
CA ILE A 245 -27.39 -17.67 -4.04
C ILE A 245 -28.27 -18.91 -4.22
N LYS A 246 -27.77 -20.08 -3.79
CA LYS A 246 -28.49 -21.33 -3.88
C LYS A 246 -29.78 -21.28 -3.05
N GLY A 247 -30.89 -21.69 -3.63
CA GLY A 247 -32.19 -21.77 -2.94
C GLY A 247 -32.94 -20.45 -2.82
N ARG A 248 -32.46 -19.34 -3.40
CA ARG A 248 -33.12 -18.01 -3.37
C ARG A 248 -33.56 -17.52 -4.74
N GLY A 249 -34.21 -18.36 -5.57
CA GLY A 249 -34.91 -17.95 -6.78
C GLY A 249 -34.09 -17.18 -7.83
N GLY A 250 -32.75 -17.33 -7.85
CA GLY A 250 -31.90 -16.62 -8.81
C GLY A 250 -31.33 -15.29 -8.32
N GLU A 251 -31.44 -15.00 -7.02
CA GLU A 251 -30.83 -13.82 -6.39
C GLU A 251 -29.31 -13.78 -6.60
N LEU A 252 -28.77 -12.62 -6.99
CA LEU A 252 -27.36 -12.44 -7.26
C LEU A 252 -26.55 -12.46 -5.95
N ASP A 253 -25.45 -13.19 -5.98
CA ASP A 253 -24.45 -13.24 -4.91
C ASP A 253 -23.41 -12.13 -5.12
N ILE A 254 -23.70 -10.94 -4.58
CA ILE A 254 -22.85 -9.75 -4.71
C ILE A 254 -21.55 -9.92 -3.92
N GLU A 255 -21.57 -10.58 -2.77
CA GLU A 255 -20.36 -10.86 -1.98
C GLU A 255 -19.35 -11.69 -2.79
N LYS A 256 -19.85 -12.71 -3.49
CA LYS A 256 -18.99 -13.50 -4.38
C LYS A 256 -18.48 -12.69 -5.57
N ALA A 257 -19.28 -11.79 -6.14
CA ALA A 257 -18.84 -10.90 -7.21
C ALA A 257 -17.79 -9.89 -6.73
N ALA A 258 -17.97 -9.35 -5.53
CA ALA A 258 -17.00 -8.48 -4.85
C ALA A 258 -15.66 -9.18 -4.69
N GLY A 259 -15.64 -10.41 -4.16
CA GLY A 259 -14.46 -11.24 -4.04
C GLY A 259 -13.75 -11.48 -5.38
N ILE A 260 -14.50 -11.69 -6.48
CA ILE A 260 -13.95 -11.85 -7.83
C ILE A 260 -13.28 -10.55 -8.30
N LEU A 261 -13.93 -9.40 -8.16
CA LEU A 261 -13.36 -8.11 -8.56
C LEU A 261 -12.06 -7.80 -7.80
N LEU A 262 -12.08 -7.96 -6.47
CA LEU A 262 -10.91 -7.75 -5.62
C LEU A 262 -9.77 -8.70 -5.97
N ASN A 263 -10.06 -9.97 -6.24
CA ASN A 263 -9.06 -10.94 -6.67
C ASN A 263 -8.48 -10.61 -8.05
N ASP A 264 -9.32 -10.23 -9.01
CA ASP A 264 -8.87 -9.85 -10.36
C ASP A 264 -7.96 -8.60 -10.31
N TYR A 265 -8.21 -7.64 -9.41
CA TYR A 265 -7.32 -6.51 -9.13
C TYR A 265 -6.02 -6.96 -8.46
N ARG A 266 -6.08 -7.77 -7.41
CA ARG A 266 -4.92 -8.23 -6.62
C ARG A 266 -3.94 -9.04 -7.46
N THR A 267 -4.44 -9.87 -8.34
CA THR A 267 -3.63 -10.74 -9.23
C THR A 267 -3.14 -10.05 -10.50
N GLY A 268 -3.68 -8.87 -10.84
CA GLY A 268 -3.39 -8.16 -12.09
C GLY A 268 -4.15 -8.72 -13.30
N THR A 269 -5.16 -9.56 -13.07
CA THR A 269 -6.02 -10.13 -14.14
C THR A 269 -6.84 -9.04 -14.85
N LEU A 270 -7.17 -7.95 -14.14
CA LEU A 270 -7.79 -6.74 -14.71
C LEU A 270 -6.86 -5.93 -15.61
N GLY A 271 -5.54 -6.10 -15.46
CA GLY A 271 -4.52 -5.28 -16.10
C GLY A 271 -3.69 -4.49 -15.08
N ARG A 272 -2.92 -3.52 -15.59
CA ARG A 272 -2.03 -2.69 -14.77
C ARG A 272 -2.76 -1.46 -14.26
N ILE A 273 -2.98 -1.40 -12.94
CA ILE A 273 -3.82 -0.40 -12.28
C ILE A 273 -3.06 0.24 -11.13
N THR A 274 -3.14 1.56 -11.01
CA THR A 274 -2.66 2.32 -9.85
C THR A 274 -3.82 3.15 -9.30
N LEU A 275 -4.10 3.05 -8.00
CA LEU A 275 -5.27 3.65 -7.36
C LEU A 275 -5.09 5.13 -7.01
N GLU A 276 -3.92 5.70 -7.28
CA GLU A 276 -3.60 7.08 -6.97
C GLU A 276 -2.46 7.62 -7.83
N THR A 277 -2.49 8.92 -8.06
CA THR A 277 -1.38 9.66 -8.68
C THR A 277 -1.00 10.85 -7.80
N PRO A 278 0.21 11.42 -7.94
CA PRO A 278 0.57 12.66 -7.22
C PRO A 278 -0.47 13.77 -7.44
N THR A 279 -0.93 13.96 -8.67
CA THR A 279 -1.93 14.98 -9.02
C THR A 279 -3.28 14.76 -8.33
N LEU A 280 -3.78 13.50 -8.31
CA LEU A 280 -5.02 13.16 -7.60
C LEU A 280 -4.88 13.39 -6.09
N ARG A 281 -3.72 13.10 -5.51
CA ARG A 281 -3.44 13.36 -4.09
C ARG A 281 -3.42 14.85 -3.77
N GLU A 282 -2.77 15.65 -4.60
CA GLU A 282 -2.74 17.10 -4.43
C GLU A 282 -4.14 17.72 -4.59
N ALA A 283 -4.91 17.30 -5.59
CA ALA A 283 -6.28 17.78 -5.78
C ALA A 283 -7.16 17.47 -4.56
N ARG A 284 -7.07 16.25 -4.04
CA ARG A 284 -7.79 15.82 -2.84
C ARG A 284 -7.38 16.59 -1.60
N ALA A 285 -6.08 16.83 -1.40
CA ALA A 285 -5.58 17.62 -0.28
C ALA A 285 -6.12 19.07 -0.32
N ARG A 286 -6.20 19.68 -1.51
CA ARG A 286 -6.78 21.01 -1.70
C ARG A 286 -8.28 21.03 -1.37
N GLN A 287 -9.04 20.03 -1.82
CA GLN A 287 -10.47 19.91 -1.52
C GLN A 287 -10.73 19.80 -0.01
N LEU A 288 -9.96 18.94 0.68
CA LEU A 288 -10.08 18.79 2.14
C LEU A 288 -9.73 20.06 2.89
N ALA A 289 -8.68 20.78 2.45
CA ALA A 289 -8.29 22.05 3.05
C ALA A 289 -9.38 23.13 2.85
N GLN A 290 -10.02 23.17 1.67
CA GLN A 290 -11.12 24.08 1.39
C GLN A 290 -12.36 23.75 2.24
N ALA A 291 -12.74 22.47 2.34
CA ALA A 291 -13.86 22.03 3.19
C ALA A 291 -13.62 22.40 4.66
N ALA A 292 -12.42 22.16 5.19
CA ALA A 292 -12.07 22.52 6.56
C ALA A 292 -12.03 24.05 6.80
N ALA A 293 -11.76 24.86 5.78
CA ALA A 293 -11.84 26.31 5.86
C ALA A 293 -13.30 26.79 5.94
N VAL A 294 -14.18 26.24 5.12
CA VAL A 294 -15.63 26.54 5.12
C VAL A 294 -16.26 26.17 6.47
N ASP A 295 -15.91 25.02 7.04
CA ASP A 295 -16.44 24.59 8.35
C ASP A 295 -15.97 25.51 9.50
N ARG A 296 -14.77 26.09 9.40
CA ARG A 296 -14.27 27.07 10.37
C ARG A 296 -14.95 28.43 10.27
N GLU A 297 -15.38 28.83 9.08
CA GLU A 297 -16.09 30.08 8.84
C GLU A 297 -17.57 30.00 9.21
N ASN A 298 -18.15 28.80 9.36
CA ASN A 298 -19.57 28.59 9.65
C ASN A 298 -19.79 27.65 10.87
N PRO A 299 -19.37 28.06 12.09
CA PRO A 299 -19.40 27.20 13.28
C PRO A 299 -20.81 26.89 13.81
N GLU A 300 -21.87 27.54 13.30
CA GLU A 300 -23.24 27.34 13.78
C GLU A 300 -23.92 26.06 13.24
N LYS A 301 -23.43 25.49 12.13
CA LYS A 301 -24.03 24.26 11.55
C LYS A 301 -23.62 22.98 12.26
N THR A 302 -22.56 22.99 13.02
CA THR A 302 -22.05 21.78 13.74
C THR A 302 -22.68 21.56 15.10
N ARG A 303 -23.42 22.54 15.67
CA ARG A 303 -24.09 22.41 16.96
C ARG A 303 -25.50 21.80 16.90
N SER A 304 -26.14 21.78 15.72
CA SER A 304 -27.53 21.27 15.60
C SER A 304 -27.65 19.75 15.38
N THR A 305 -26.56 19.02 15.18
CA THR A 305 -26.58 17.56 14.95
C THR A 305 -26.27 16.73 16.21
N ASP A 306 -25.77 17.35 17.30
CA ASP A 306 -25.48 16.66 18.56
C ASP A 306 -26.63 16.77 19.59
N GLU A 307 -27.63 17.63 19.37
CA GLU A 307 -28.78 17.78 20.29
C GLU A 307 -29.95 16.83 19.98
N ASP A 308 -29.98 16.20 18.80
CA ASP A 308 -31.07 15.26 18.42
C ASP A 308 -30.72 13.76 18.72
N ALA A 309 -29.59 13.49 19.37
CA ALA A 309 -29.17 12.11 19.69
C ALA A 309 -29.42 11.70 21.16
N ASP A 310 -30.02 12.58 21.98
CA ASP A 310 -30.29 12.34 23.43
C ASP A 310 -31.78 12.42 23.78
N HIS A 311 -32.67 11.94 22.91
CA HIS A 311 -34.08 11.71 23.30
C HIS A 311 -34.57 10.32 22.88
#